data_6ceb8d8fb2b35df82f3aa85ae01fb28b
#
_entry.id   6ceb8d8fb2b35df82f3aa85ae01fb28b
#
_cell.length_a   1.000
_cell.length_b   1.000
_cell.length_c   1.000
_cell.angle_alpha   90.00
_cell.angle_beta   90.00
_cell.angle_gamma   90.00
#
_symmetry.space_group_name_H-M   'P 1'
#
loop_
_entity.id
_entity.type
_entity.pdbx_description
1 polymer ?
#
loop_
_entity_poly.entity_id
_entity_poly.type
_entity_poly.pdbx_seq_one_letter_code
_entity_poly.pdbx_strand_id
1 'polypeptide(L)'
;MGKRSKILALLLALTLALTPVSTASALTPAEVTIDALSAKSFNGAELTLIKLLAETSKYTKHSVTYRSENLKVSGVLYIPKGKGPFPGVVLGHGYIDTKIYKNGQGMRREQDYLAARGFVVLHTDYRNHSFGDDDPDSQLKFRMDYSTDVINAGLALRNSKIRTLDKKKIAYMGRSMGGGIGFNVAVAKSAKGVFSSFVLFAPTSANYVENFNKWGRGNPERANPIVKFVGLPEENPSFWASVSPENYWSQVSAPIMIHHGDKDESCPIRWARAAAQGLNGAGKELSFHIYRGEGHNLMAGWGKAMARSIDFMGRNWQRSEP
;
A
#
# COMPACT_ATOMS: atom_id res chain seq x y z
N MET A 1 -42.98 78.33 5.13
CA MET A 1 -42.98 77.22 4.17
C MET A 1 -41.79 76.28 4.49
N GLY A 2 -41.99 75.22 5.27
CA GLY A 2 -40.92 74.33 5.71
C GLY A 2 -40.99 72.98 5.02
N LYS A 3 -39.94 72.61 4.32
CA LYS A 3 -39.80 71.30 3.68
C LYS A 3 -39.36 70.30 4.74
N ARG A 4 -40.21 69.31 5.03
CA ARG A 4 -39.87 68.13 5.85
C ARG A 4 -39.16 67.07 4.98
N SER A 5 -37.88 66.80 5.28
CA SER A 5 -37.13 65.77 4.67
C SER A 5 -37.43 64.43 5.39
N LYS A 6 -37.92 63.44 4.65
CA LYS A 6 -38.12 62.03 5.19
C LYS A 6 -36.85 61.25 4.97
N ILE A 7 -36.15 60.88 6.05
CA ILE A 7 -35.05 59.95 6.02
C ILE A 7 -35.64 58.51 6.08
N LEU A 8 -35.45 57.79 5.00
CA LEU A 8 -35.84 56.39 4.89
C LEU A 8 -34.67 55.53 5.41
N ALA A 9 -34.83 54.91 6.59
CA ALA A 9 -33.85 53.99 7.15
C ALA A 9 -34.03 52.63 6.48
N LEU A 10 -33.02 52.18 5.70
CA LEU A 10 -32.94 50.85 5.10
C LEU A 10 -32.31 49.90 6.10
N LEU A 11 -33.11 49.05 6.75
CA LEU A 11 -32.64 47.95 7.60
C LEU A 11 -32.18 46.80 6.69
N LEU A 12 -30.84 46.62 6.59
CA LEU A 12 -30.22 45.48 5.93
C LEU A 12 -30.22 44.31 6.90
N ALA A 13 -31.13 43.37 6.75
CA ALA A 13 -31.13 42.10 7.49
C ALA A 13 -30.03 41.19 6.95
N LEU A 14 -28.91 41.09 7.69
CA LEU A 14 -27.82 40.15 7.41
C LEU A 14 -28.25 38.75 7.87
N THR A 15 -28.77 37.92 6.96
CA THR A 15 -29.00 36.51 7.23
C THR A 15 -27.65 35.76 7.20
N LEU A 16 -27.08 35.46 8.38
CA LEU A 16 -25.99 34.52 8.48
C LEU A 16 -26.51 33.12 8.08
N ALA A 17 -26.17 32.66 6.90
CA ALA A 17 -26.34 31.28 6.52
C ALA A 17 -25.33 30.44 7.32
N LEU A 18 -25.79 29.79 8.38
CA LEU A 18 -25.06 28.75 9.06
C LEU A 18 -24.91 27.56 8.10
N THR A 19 -23.75 27.47 7.43
CA THR A 19 -23.37 26.23 6.74
C THR A 19 -23.22 25.14 7.80
N PRO A 20 -23.86 23.97 7.64
CA PRO A 20 -23.66 22.87 8.58
C PRO A 20 -22.19 22.46 8.54
N VAL A 21 -21.50 22.63 9.64
CA VAL A 21 -20.18 22.03 9.86
C VAL A 21 -20.41 20.53 9.84
N SER A 22 -20.03 19.87 8.75
CA SER A 22 -20.02 18.41 8.68
C SER A 22 -19.02 17.93 9.74
N THR A 23 -19.52 17.48 10.88
CA THR A 23 -18.70 16.78 11.87
C THR A 23 -18.24 15.48 11.22
N ALA A 24 -16.94 15.33 10.96
CA ALA A 24 -16.39 14.06 10.52
C ALA A 24 -16.82 13.00 11.54
N SER A 25 -17.50 11.96 11.07
CA SER A 25 -17.89 10.84 11.90
C SER A 25 -16.64 10.18 12.48
N ALA A 26 -16.66 9.84 13.76
CA ALA A 26 -15.56 9.11 14.37
C ALA A 26 -15.37 7.76 13.68
N LEU A 27 -14.09 7.36 13.47
CA LEU A 27 -13.74 6.06 12.88
C LEU A 27 -14.38 4.90 13.67
N THR A 28 -14.99 3.97 12.97
CA THR A 28 -15.61 2.78 13.56
C THR A 28 -14.83 1.50 13.23
N PRO A 29 -14.90 0.44 14.06
CA PRO A 29 -14.28 -0.84 13.76
C PRO A 29 -14.71 -1.46 12.42
N ALA A 30 -15.97 -1.27 12.01
CA ALA A 30 -16.49 -1.81 10.75
C ALA A 30 -15.78 -1.22 9.51
N GLU A 31 -15.29 0.02 9.59
CA GLU A 31 -14.63 0.72 8.48
C GLU A 31 -13.19 0.27 8.23
N VAL A 32 -12.61 -0.52 9.13
CA VAL A 32 -11.20 -0.95 9.06
C VAL A 32 -11.03 -2.43 8.77
N THR A 33 -12.05 -3.10 8.24
CA THR A 33 -12.06 -4.53 7.89
C THR A 33 -11.63 -4.78 6.44
N ILE A 34 -11.30 -6.04 6.11
CA ILE A 34 -11.08 -6.48 4.70
C ILE A 34 -12.34 -6.29 3.86
N ASP A 35 -13.52 -6.49 4.44
CA ASP A 35 -14.78 -6.28 3.72
C ASP A 35 -15.01 -4.81 3.43
N ALA A 36 -14.71 -3.91 4.37
CA ALA A 36 -14.73 -2.47 4.13
C ALA A 36 -13.75 -2.05 3.04
N LEU A 37 -12.50 -2.57 3.06
CA LEU A 37 -11.53 -2.33 1.99
C LEU A 37 -12.05 -2.85 0.64
N SER A 38 -12.70 -4.01 0.62
CA SER A 38 -13.29 -4.63 -0.58
C SER A 38 -14.51 -3.87 -1.13
N ALA A 39 -15.17 -3.07 -0.31
CA ALA A 39 -16.31 -2.24 -0.70
C ALA A 39 -15.91 -0.83 -1.18
N LYS A 40 -14.66 -0.42 -0.94
CA LYS A 40 -14.20 0.93 -1.32
C LYS A 40 -14.12 1.12 -2.84
N SER A 41 -14.37 2.37 -3.26
CA SER A 41 -13.99 2.86 -4.58
C SER A 41 -12.64 3.57 -4.48
N PHE A 42 -11.79 3.38 -5.48
CA PHE A 42 -10.47 3.98 -5.52
C PHE A 42 -10.37 5.01 -6.64
N ASN A 43 -9.69 6.12 -6.37
CA ASN A 43 -9.58 7.24 -7.29
C ASN A 43 -8.18 7.45 -7.87
N GLY A 44 -7.20 6.58 -7.59
CA GLY A 44 -5.78 6.71 -7.93
C GLY A 44 -5.52 7.52 -9.20
N ALA A 45 -5.12 8.76 -9.03
CA ALA A 45 -4.98 9.75 -10.09
C ALA A 45 -3.86 10.75 -9.74
N GLU A 46 -3.69 11.76 -10.61
CA GLU A 46 -2.83 12.92 -10.36
C GLU A 46 -1.38 12.56 -10.03
N LEU A 47 -0.82 11.49 -10.68
CA LEU A 47 0.60 11.20 -10.54
C LEU A 47 1.41 12.37 -11.09
N THR A 48 1.99 13.16 -10.18
CA THR A 48 2.68 14.40 -10.49
C THR A 48 4.18 14.28 -10.18
N LEU A 49 5.02 14.64 -11.15
CA LEU A 49 6.47 14.75 -10.97
C LEU A 49 6.78 16.05 -10.22
N ILE A 50 7.40 15.96 -9.05
CA ILE A 50 7.71 17.11 -8.21
C ILE A 50 9.14 17.61 -8.47
N LYS A 51 10.12 16.68 -8.46
CA LYS A 51 11.55 17.04 -8.59
C LYS A 51 12.32 15.88 -9.21
N LEU A 52 13.22 16.20 -10.14
CA LEU A 52 14.24 15.26 -10.61
C LEU A 52 15.26 15.04 -9.48
N LEU A 53 15.40 13.79 -9.03
CA LEU A 53 16.32 13.39 -7.96
C LEU A 53 17.65 12.85 -8.49
N ALA A 54 17.61 12.14 -9.63
CA ALA A 54 18.78 11.59 -10.29
C ALA A 54 18.47 11.30 -11.76
N GLU A 55 19.51 11.34 -12.57
CA GLU A 55 19.51 10.90 -13.96
C GLU A 55 20.76 10.05 -14.22
N THR A 56 20.54 8.88 -14.85
CA THR A 56 21.60 7.94 -15.23
C THR A 56 21.53 7.66 -16.73
N SER A 57 22.42 6.83 -17.25
CA SER A 57 22.32 6.34 -18.64
C SER A 57 21.10 5.41 -18.83
N LYS A 58 20.54 4.82 -17.76
CA LYS A 58 19.47 3.80 -17.82
C LYS A 58 18.09 4.34 -17.47
N TYR A 59 17.97 5.31 -16.56
CA TYR A 59 16.69 5.83 -16.07
C TYR A 59 16.79 7.25 -15.54
N THR A 60 15.64 7.90 -15.36
CA THR A 60 15.47 9.09 -14.52
C THR A 60 14.74 8.71 -13.24
N LYS A 61 15.04 9.41 -12.13
CA LYS A 61 14.41 9.23 -10.82
C LYS A 61 13.78 10.54 -10.38
N HIS A 62 12.51 10.49 -10.00
CA HIS A 62 11.74 11.67 -9.61
C HIS A 62 11.09 11.49 -8.25
N SER A 63 11.06 12.54 -7.44
CA SER A 63 10.11 12.67 -6.35
C SER A 63 8.73 12.94 -6.94
N VAL A 64 7.71 12.27 -6.42
CA VAL A 64 6.35 12.34 -6.96
C VAL A 64 5.30 12.45 -5.86
N THR A 65 4.10 12.85 -6.24
CA THR A 65 2.88 12.67 -5.44
C THR A 65 1.78 12.05 -6.29
N TYR A 66 0.83 11.42 -5.63
CA TYR A 66 -0.41 10.93 -6.24
C TYR A 66 -1.57 11.07 -5.27
N ARG A 67 -2.80 11.03 -5.78
CA ARG A 67 -4.02 11.10 -4.98
C ARG A 67 -4.39 9.73 -4.43
N SER A 68 -4.66 9.66 -3.12
CA SER A 68 -5.21 8.49 -2.44
C SER A 68 -6.35 8.94 -1.52
N GLU A 69 -7.58 8.64 -1.90
CA GLU A 69 -8.77 9.24 -1.29
C GLU A 69 -8.68 10.77 -1.37
N ASN A 70 -8.80 11.47 -0.24
CA ASN A 70 -8.66 12.92 -0.16
C ASN A 70 -7.21 13.37 0.13
N LEU A 71 -6.29 12.42 0.28
CA LEU A 71 -4.90 12.68 0.66
C LEU A 71 -3.98 12.72 -0.55
N LYS A 72 -2.94 13.51 -0.45
CA LYS A 72 -1.78 13.51 -1.31
C LYS A 72 -0.71 12.61 -0.69
N VAL A 73 -0.38 11.51 -1.36
CA VAL A 73 0.66 10.57 -0.91
C VAL A 73 1.93 10.82 -1.71
N SER A 74 3.08 10.87 -1.03
CA SER A 74 4.38 11.03 -1.67
C SER A 74 4.99 9.69 -2.10
N GLY A 75 5.97 9.75 -2.98
CA GLY A 75 6.71 8.59 -3.45
C GLY A 75 7.90 8.95 -4.32
N VAL A 76 8.53 7.92 -4.87
CA VAL A 76 9.61 8.07 -5.84
C VAL A 76 9.29 7.24 -7.08
N LEU A 77 9.43 7.87 -8.26
CA LEU A 77 9.19 7.25 -9.56
C LEU A 77 10.48 7.15 -10.34
N TYR A 78 10.75 5.95 -10.85
CA TYR A 78 11.83 5.70 -11.80
C TYR A 78 11.22 5.45 -13.18
N ILE A 79 11.76 6.14 -14.20
CA ILE A 79 11.32 5.97 -15.59
C ILE A 79 12.54 5.52 -16.42
N PRO A 80 12.54 4.31 -16.97
CA PRO A 80 13.61 3.84 -17.84
C PRO A 80 13.76 4.70 -19.09
N LYS A 81 15.00 4.85 -19.56
CA LYS A 81 15.31 5.45 -20.87
C LYS A 81 15.13 4.42 -21.97
N GLY A 82 14.61 4.85 -23.14
CA GLY A 82 14.38 4.01 -24.29
C GLY A 82 12.97 4.13 -24.84
N LYS A 83 12.65 3.28 -25.83
CA LYS A 83 11.39 3.38 -26.58
C LYS A 83 10.18 2.78 -25.82
N GLY A 84 10.39 1.83 -24.89
CA GLY A 84 9.30 1.10 -24.25
C GLY A 84 8.52 0.19 -25.23
N PRO A 85 7.31 -0.28 -24.92
CA PRO A 85 6.65 -0.10 -23.64
C PRO A 85 7.32 -0.88 -22.51
N PHE A 86 7.47 -0.27 -21.32
CA PHE A 86 8.06 -0.87 -20.15
C PHE A 86 6.98 -1.33 -19.15
N PRO A 87 7.11 -2.51 -18.54
CA PRO A 87 6.21 -2.91 -17.47
C PRO A 87 6.37 -2.03 -16.23
N GLY A 88 5.32 -1.93 -15.41
CA GLY A 88 5.30 -1.18 -14.18
C GLY A 88 5.39 -2.07 -12.94
N VAL A 89 6.01 -1.57 -11.87
CA VAL A 89 6.00 -2.18 -10.54
C VAL A 89 5.74 -1.11 -9.49
N VAL A 90 4.76 -1.36 -8.61
CA VAL A 90 4.57 -0.57 -7.39
C VAL A 90 5.30 -1.26 -6.26
N LEU A 91 6.13 -0.52 -5.53
CA LEU A 91 6.89 -1.03 -4.39
C LEU A 91 6.29 -0.53 -3.07
N GLY A 92 6.13 -1.46 -2.11
CA GLY A 92 5.70 -1.19 -0.74
C GLY A 92 6.79 -1.56 0.27
N HIS A 93 7.28 -0.57 1.03
CA HIS A 93 8.38 -0.76 1.97
C HIS A 93 7.94 -1.39 3.31
N GLY A 94 8.92 -1.88 4.09
CA GLY A 94 8.75 -2.33 5.46
C GLY A 94 8.53 -1.18 6.43
N TYR A 95 8.26 -1.50 7.70
CA TYR A 95 8.08 -0.48 8.74
C TYR A 95 9.34 0.38 8.90
N ILE A 96 9.16 1.67 8.83
CA ILE A 96 10.13 2.72 9.18
C ILE A 96 9.33 3.77 9.95
N ASP A 97 9.90 4.28 11.05
CA ASP A 97 9.25 5.32 11.84
C ASP A 97 9.00 6.57 10.98
N THR A 98 7.76 7.04 10.95
CA THR A 98 7.34 8.19 10.14
C THR A 98 8.13 9.46 10.48
N LYS A 99 8.56 9.61 11.74
CA LYS A 99 9.33 10.78 12.21
C LYS A 99 10.72 10.89 11.59
N ILE A 100 11.30 9.77 11.14
CA ILE A 100 12.65 9.72 10.55
C ILE A 100 12.64 9.32 9.07
N TYR A 101 11.48 9.02 8.52
CA TYR A 101 11.32 8.56 7.15
C TYR A 101 11.72 9.65 6.14
N LYS A 102 12.42 9.25 5.09
CA LYS A 102 12.80 10.11 3.97
C LYS A 102 12.19 9.60 2.68
N ASN A 103 11.77 10.50 1.80
CA ASN A 103 11.15 10.17 0.51
C ASN A 103 11.91 9.05 -0.24
N GLY A 104 11.20 8.00 -0.57
CA GLY A 104 11.73 6.81 -1.24
C GLY A 104 12.63 5.93 -0.38
N GLN A 105 12.58 6.05 0.95
CA GLN A 105 13.36 5.20 1.85
C GLN A 105 12.79 3.78 1.88
N GLY A 106 13.69 2.81 2.01
CA GLY A 106 13.35 1.38 1.94
C GLY A 106 13.38 0.86 0.51
N MET A 107 13.67 -0.43 0.36
CA MET A 107 13.73 -1.15 -0.92
C MET A 107 14.59 -0.47 -2.02
N ARG A 108 15.63 0.29 -1.66
CA ARG A 108 16.46 1.01 -2.65
C ARG A 108 17.15 0.07 -3.64
N ARG A 109 17.58 -1.11 -3.17
CA ARG A 109 18.19 -2.11 -4.07
C ARG A 109 17.20 -2.57 -5.13
N GLU A 110 15.96 -2.82 -4.73
CA GLU A 110 14.86 -3.24 -5.61
C GLU A 110 14.48 -2.14 -6.60
N GLN A 111 14.41 -0.89 -6.13
CA GLN A 111 14.12 0.28 -6.97
C GLN A 111 15.14 0.39 -8.12
N ASP A 112 16.44 0.47 -7.79
CA ASP A 112 17.50 0.64 -8.77
C ASP A 112 17.66 -0.59 -9.68
N TYR A 113 17.52 -1.80 -9.12
CA TYR A 113 17.66 -3.05 -9.87
C TYR A 113 16.58 -3.21 -10.95
N LEU A 114 15.33 -2.90 -10.61
CA LEU A 114 14.20 -3.00 -11.54
C LEU A 114 14.27 -1.89 -12.60
N ALA A 115 14.52 -0.64 -12.19
CA ALA A 115 14.61 0.49 -13.11
C ALA A 115 15.72 0.31 -14.14
N ALA A 116 16.89 -0.20 -13.71
CA ALA A 116 18.03 -0.48 -14.60
C ALA A 116 17.74 -1.63 -15.59
N ARG A 117 16.67 -2.40 -15.39
CA ARG A 117 16.20 -3.52 -16.24
C ARG A 117 14.94 -3.21 -17.02
N GLY A 118 14.59 -1.93 -17.14
CA GLY A 118 13.48 -1.52 -17.98
C GLY A 118 12.10 -1.61 -17.32
N PHE A 119 12.02 -1.48 -15.99
CA PHE A 119 10.74 -1.35 -15.28
C PHE A 119 10.48 0.11 -14.93
N VAL A 120 9.26 0.61 -15.17
CA VAL A 120 8.78 1.81 -14.50
C VAL A 120 8.47 1.45 -13.06
N VAL A 121 9.14 2.09 -12.11
CA VAL A 121 9.04 1.72 -10.68
C VAL A 121 8.46 2.88 -9.89
N LEU A 122 7.29 2.68 -9.28
CA LEU A 122 6.70 3.61 -8.33
C LEU A 122 6.84 3.05 -6.92
N HIS A 123 7.71 3.65 -6.12
CA HIS A 123 7.81 3.36 -4.69
C HIS A 123 6.89 4.32 -3.94
N THR A 124 5.87 3.80 -3.27
CA THR A 124 4.99 4.60 -2.42
C THR A 124 5.59 4.80 -1.04
N ASP A 125 5.53 6.04 -0.52
CA ASP A 125 5.93 6.33 0.86
C ASP A 125 4.83 5.97 1.88
N TYR A 126 3.58 5.76 1.43
CA TYR A 126 2.34 5.72 2.20
C TYR A 126 1.99 7.09 2.82
N ARG A 127 0.74 7.27 3.27
CA ARG A 127 0.32 8.42 4.09
C ARG A 127 1.14 8.52 5.38
N ASN A 128 1.19 9.65 6.01
CA ASN A 128 1.97 9.95 7.21
C ASN A 128 3.50 9.83 7.02
N HIS A 129 3.99 9.71 5.79
CA HIS A 129 5.42 9.60 5.51
C HIS A 129 5.89 10.74 4.62
N SER A 130 7.13 11.20 4.87
CA SER A 130 7.82 12.22 4.06
C SER A 130 7.05 13.54 3.97
N PHE A 131 6.65 13.97 2.77
CA PHE A 131 5.88 15.19 2.51
C PHE A 131 4.46 14.89 1.99
N GLY A 132 3.98 13.67 2.19
CA GLY A 132 2.58 13.32 2.01
C GLY A 132 1.70 13.91 3.12
N ASP A 133 0.39 13.86 2.90
CA ASP A 133 -0.57 14.31 3.90
C ASP A 133 -0.70 13.29 5.04
N ASP A 134 -1.09 13.77 6.21
CA ASP A 134 -1.25 12.96 7.43
C ASP A 134 -2.69 12.46 7.59
N ASP A 135 -2.80 11.26 8.17
CA ASP A 135 -4.03 10.65 8.64
C ASP A 135 -3.85 10.30 10.12
N PRO A 136 -4.44 11.05 11.04
CA PRO A 136 -4.23 10.87 12.48
C PRO A 136 -4.72 9.51 12.99
N ASP A 137 -5.71 8.91 12.31
CA ASP A 137 -6.32 7.64 12.73
C ASP A 137 -5.61 6.41 12.15
N SER A 138 -4.53 6.59 11.39
CA SER A 138 -3.82 5.51 10.68
C SER A 138 -3.40 4.34 11.58
N GLN A 139 -3.05 4.62 12.85
CA GLN A 139 -2.69 3.59 13.81
C GLN A 139 -3.84 2.59 14.08
N LEU A 140 -5.09 3.07 14.03
CA LEU A 140 -6.30 2.27 14.27
C LEU A 140 -6.79 1.52 13.02
N LYS A 141 -6.20 1.80 11.85
CA LYS A 141 -6.70 1.28 10.56
C LYS A 141 -6.08 -0.05 10.12
N PHE A 142 -5.30 -0.71 10.97
CA PHE A 142 -4.77 -2.06 10.70
C PHE A 142 -4.10 -2.19 9.31
N ARG A 143 -3.42 -1.14 8.84
CA ARG A 143 -2.79 -1.06 7.50
C ARG A 143 -3.78 -1.13 6.32
N MET A 144 -5.10 -1.01 6.54
CA MET A 144 -6.08 -0.92 5.46
C MET A 144 -5.95 0.40 4.71
N ASP A 145 -5.58 1.46 5.40
CA ASP A 145 -5.23 2.76 4.84
C ASP A 145 -3.98 2.71 3.94
N TYR A 146 -2.92 2.03 4.36
CA TYR A 146 -1.74 1.80 3.52
C TYR A 146 -2.05 0.88 2.34
N SER A 147 -2.96 -0.08 2.52
CA SER A 147 -3.46 -0.90 1.42
C SER A 147 -4.22 -0.06 0.39
N THR A 148 -5.02 0.91 0.86
CA THR A 148 -5.69 1.91 0.01
C THR A 148 -4.66 2.74 -0.77
N ASP A 149 -3.56 3.18 -0.11
CA ASP A 149 -2.50 3.95 -0.79
C ASP A 149 -1.80 3.12 -1.88
N VAL A 150 -1.54 1.84 -1.63
CA VAL A 150 -0.95 0.92 -2.62
C VAL A 150 -1.87 0.73 -3.82
N ILE A 151 -3.17 0.50 -3.59
CA ILE A 151 -4.14 0.35 -4.67
C ILE A 151 -4.19 1.62 -5.52
N ASN A 152 -4.28 2.78 -4.87
CA ASN A 152 -4.29 4.07 -5.55
C ASN A 152 -2.96 4.38 -6.26
N ALA A 153 -1.80 3.93 -5.73
CA ALA A 153 -0.52 4.02 -6.44
C ALA A 153 -0.54 3.24 -7.77
N GLY A 154 -1.09 2.01 -7.75
CA GLY A 154 -1.25 1.19 -8.95
C GLY A 154 -2.16 1.85 -10.00
N LEU A 155 -3.28 2.41 -9.57
CA LEU A 155 -4.21 3.14 -10.42
C LEU A 155 -3.59 4.45 -10.93
N ALA A 156 -2.91 5.22 -10.09
CA ALA A 156 -2.24 6.46 -10.47
C ALA A 156 -1.14 6.22 -11.51
N LEU A 157 -0.38 5.12 -11.34
CA LEU A 157 0.61 4.70 -12.33
C LEU A 157 -0.06 4.34 -13.66
N ARG A 158 -1.13 3.54 -13.63
CA ARG A 158 -1.92 3.15 -14.82
C ARG A 158 -2.51 4.36 -15.55
N ASN A 159 -3.05 5.33 -14.80
CA ASN A 159 -3.70 6.53 -15.33
C ASN A 159 -2.69 7.63 -15.70
N SER A 160 -1.41 7.43 -15.42
CA SER A 160 -0.35 8.42 -15.66
C SER A 160 -0.18 8.77 -17.14
N LYS A 161 0.48 9.91 -17.41
CA LYS A 161 0.86 10.36 -18.75
C LYS A 161 2.20 9.79 -19.23
N ILE A 162 2.73 8.75 -18.57
CA ILE A 162 4.00 8.11 -18.95
C ILE A 162 3.78 7.29 -20.22
N ARG A 163 4.25 7.81 -21.35
CA ARG A 163 4.02 7.20 -22.68
C ARG A 163 4.75 5.86 -22.88
N THR A 164 5.84 5.66 -22.17
CA THR A 164 6.68 4.46 -22.24
C THR A 164 6.24 3.35 -21.28
N LEU A 165 5.17 3.54 -20.49
CA LEU A 165 4.64 2.53 -19.58
C LEU A 165 3.64 1.61 -20.32
N ASP A 166 3.81 0.31 -20.18
CA ASP A 166 2.76 -0.68 -20.48
C ASP A 166 1.74 -0.72 -19.35
N LYS A 167 0.63 -0.03 -19.53
CA LYS A 167 -0.41 0.14 -18.51
C LYS A 167 -1.15 -1.16 -18.16
N LYS A 168 -1.02 -2.21 -18.95
CA LYS A 168 -1.60 -3.54 -18.71
C LYS A 168 -0.69 -4.41 -17.84
N LYS A 169 0.60 -4.11 -17.77
CA LYS A 169 1.65 -4.90 -17.11
C LYS A 169 2.14 -4.21 -15.83
N ILE A 170 1.29 -4.16 -14.80
CA ILE A 170 1.64 -3.55 -13.51
C ILE A 170 1.57 -4.63 -12.43
N ALA A 171 2.70 -4.87 -11.74
CA ALA A 171 2.81 -5.78 -10.61
C ALA A 171 2.99 -5.01 -9.29
N TYR A 172 2.77 -5.69 -8.17
CA TYR A 172 3.13 -5.22 -6.84
C TYR A 172 4.31 -6.01 -6.27
N MET A 173 5.23 -5.32 -5.61
CA MET A 173 6.31 -5.96 -4.84
C MET A 173 6.41 -5.30 -3.46
N GLY A 174 6.27 -6.10 -2.40
CA GLY A 174 6.30 -5.60 -1.02
C GLY A 174 7.28 -6.36 -0.13
N ARG A 175 7.88 -5.67 0.85
CA ARG A 175 8.79 -6.26 1.85
C ARG A 175 8.26 -6.05 3.26
N SER A 176 8.33 -7.09 4.12
CA SER A 176 7.98 -7.00 5.54
C SER A 176 6.54 -6.49 5.73
N MET A 177 6.34 -5.33 6.37
CA MET A 177 5.05 -4.66 6.44
C MET A 177 4.41 -4.48 5.05
N GLY A 178 5.19 -4.03 4.04
CA GLY A 178 4.71 -3.95 2.66
C GLY A 178 4.30 -5.29 2.07
N GLY A 179 4.94 -6.39 2.49
CA GLY A 179 4.51 -7.75 2.14
C GLY A 179 3.15 -8.11 2.74
N GLY A 180 2.91 -7.76 4.01
CA GLY A 180 1.60 -7.94 4.66
C GLY A 180 0.51 -7.06 4.03
N ILE A 181 0.82 -5.81 3.70
CA ILE A 181 -0.06 -4.93 2.92
C ILE A 181 -0.42 -5.59 1.57
N GLY A 182 0.56 -6.25 0.93
CA GLY A 182 0.32 -7.01 -0.30
C GLY A 182 -0.73 -8.12 -0.14
N PHE A 183 -0.81 -8.79 1.01
CA PHE A 183 -1.89 -9.74 1.30
C PHE A 183 -3.25 -9.04 1.40
N ASN A 184 -3.34 -7.90 2.11
CA ASN A 184 -4.59 -7.14 2.18
C ASN A 184 -5.09 -6.74 0.80
N VAL A 185 -4.18 -6.22 -0.06
CA VAL A 185 -4.51 -5.81 -1.44
C VAL A 185 -4.92 -7.00 -2.29
N ALA A 186 -4.24 -8.15 -2.15
CA ALA A 186 -4.51 -9.35 -2.95
C ALA A 186 -5.90 -9.95 -2.66
N VAL A 187 -6.40 -9.81 -1.43
CA VAL A 187 -7.74 -10.29 -1.04
C VAL A 187 -8.85 -9.24 -1.22
N ALA A 188 -8.53 -7.97 -1.42
CA ALA A 188 -9.52 -6.91 -1.60
C ALA A 188 -10.22 -7.05 -2.97
N LYS A 189 -11.53 -7.35 -2.98
CA LYS A 189 -12.32 -7.53 -4.21
C LYS A 189 -12.27 -6.31 -5.13
N SER A 190 -12.31 -5.11 -4.54
CA SER A 190 -12.25 -3.84 -5.27
C SER A 190 -10.90 -3.54 -5.92
N ALA A 191 -9.82 -4.24 -5.48
CA ALA A 191 -8.49 -4.13 -6.07
C ALA A 191 -8.26 -5.14 -7.22
N LYS A 192 -9.25 -5.99 -7.55
CA LYS A 192 -9.14 -6.97 -8.63
C LYS A 192 -8.74 -6.31 -9.95
N GLY A 193 -7.68 -6.84 -10.57
CA GLY A 193 -7.16 -6.32 -11.84
C GLY A 193 -6.30 -5.06 -11.73
N VAL A 194 -6.07 -4.51 -10.53
CA VAL A 194 -5.10 -3.40 -10.35
C VAL A 194 -3.68 -3.89 -10.55
N PHE A 195 -3.35 -5.06 -10.00
CA PHE A 195 -2.05 -5.69 -10.15
C PHE A 195 -2.19 -7.05 -10.84
N SER A 196 -1.28 -7.33 -11.76
CA SER A 196 -1.21 -8.60 -12.50
C SER A 196 -0.61 -9.74 -11.67
N SER A 197 0.20 -9.42 -10.66
CA SER A 197 0.84 -10.36 -9.74
C SER A 197 1.39 -9.66 -8.51
N PHE A 198 1.66 -10.43 -7.46
CA PHE A 198 2.23 -9.98 -6.19
C PHE A 198 3.53 -10.71 -5.91
N VAL A 199 4.60 -9.98 -5.56
CA VAL A 199 5.89 -10.52 -5.11
C VAL A 199 6.14 -10.03 -3.68
N LEU A 200 6.17 -10.93 -2.71
CA LEU A 200 6.22 -10.61 -1.29
C LEU A 200 7.51 -11.14 -0.67
N PHE A 201 8.32 -10.22 -0.15
CA PHE A 201 9.57 -10.53 0.53
C PHE A 201 9.36 -10.50 2.04
N ALA A 202 9.62 -11.64 2.72
CA ALA A 202 9.54 -11.73 4.17
C ALA A 202 8.30 -11.01 4.75
N PRO A 203 7.08 -11.34 4.27
CA PRO A 203 5.87 -10.61 4.67
C PRO A 203 5.58 -10.77 6.16
N THR A 204 4.95 -9.76 6.77
CA THR A 204 4.30 -9.89 8.08
C THR A 204 3.19 -10.94 8.01
N SER A 205 2.72 -11.41 9.18
CA SER A 205 1.67 -12.43 9.22
C SER A 205 0.38 -11.96 8.53
N ALA A 206 -0.25 -12.87 7.80
CA ALA A 206 -1.61 -12.68 7.31
C ALA A 206 -2.67 -12.81 8.42
N ASN A 207 -2.27 -13.26 9.61
CA ASN A 207 -3.05 -13.24 10.83
C ASN A 207 -2.66 -12.01 11.68
N TYR A 208 -3.58 -11.06 11.84
CA TYR A 208 -3.28 -9.82 12.57
C TYR A 208 -3.11 -10.03 14.08
N VAL A 209 -3.67 -11.09 14.66
CA VAL A 209 -3.42 -11.45 16.06
C VAL A 209 -1.93 -11.76 16.29
N GLU A 210 -1.28 -12.47 15.36
CA GLU A 210 0.16 -12.74 15.46
C GLU A 210 1.02 -11.46 15.38
N ASN A 211 0.63 -10.53 14.48
CA ASN A 211 1.29 -9.22 14.39
C ASN A 211 1.10 -8.40 15.67
N PHE A 212 -0.12 -8.37 16.22
CA PHE A 212 -0.41 -7.70 17.49
C PHE A 212 0.38 -8.29 18.64
N ASN A 213 0.40 -9.61 18.76
CA ASN A 213 1.15 -10.31 19.82
C ASN A 213 2.66 -10.04 19.75
N LYS A 214 3.22 -9.93 18.51
CA LYS A 214 4.66 -9.70 18.34
C LYS A 214 5.08 -8.25 18.58
N TRP A 215 4.30 -7.27 18.10
CA TRP A 215 4.75 -5.86 18.08
C TRP A 215 3.83 -4.89 18.84
N GLY A 216 2.63 -5.30 19.20
CA GLY A 216 1.64 -4.50 19.91
C GLY A 216 1.59 -4.83 21.38
N ARG A 217 1.19 -6.06 21.73
CA ARG A 217 0.82 -6.47 23.10
C ARG A 217 1.83 -6.06 24.20
N GLY A 218 3.11 -6.17 23.94
CA GLY A 218 4.19 -5.76 24.86
C GLY A 218 4.57 -4.28 24.81
N ASN A 219 3.87 -3.46 24.02
CA ASN A 219 4.12 -2.03 23.86
C ASN A 219 2.83 -1.23 24.10
N PRO A 220 2.65 -0.66 25.33
CA PRO A 220 1.41 0.05 25.69
C PRO A 220 1.06 1.21 24.75
N GLU A 221 2.03 1.95 24.22
CA GLU A 221 1.77 3.07 23.29
C GLU A 221 1.10 2.59 21.99
N ARG A 222 1.40 1.36 21.56
CA ARG A 222 0.79 0.73 20.38
C ARG A 222 -0.47 -0.05 20.71
N ALA A 223 -0.47 -0.77 21.83
CA ALA A 223 -1.57 -1.65 22.21
C ALA A 223 -2.79 -0.88 22.71
N ASN A 224 -2.60 0.09 23.62
CA ASN A 224 -3.72 0.73 24.30
C ASN A 224 -4.72 1.40 23.35
N PRO A 225 -4.32 2.17 22.32
CA PRO A 225 -5.28 2.74 21.39
C PRO A 225 -6.08 1.66 20.64
N ILE A 226 -5.41 0.58 20.22
CA ILE A 226 -6.04 -0.53 19.50
C ILE A 226 -7.01 -1.28 20.41
N VAL A 227 -6.59 -1.62 21.64
CA VAL A 227 -7.44 -2.34 22.60
C VAL A 227 -8.65 -1.49 23.00
N LYS A 228 -8.47 -0.19 23.21
CA LYS A 228 -9.59 0.71 23.46
C LYS A 228 -10.58 0.77 22.30
N PHE A 229 -10.08 0.66 21.08
CA PHE A 229 -10.91 0.75 19.87
C PHE A 229 -11.68 -0.53 19.55
N VAL A 230 -11.04 -1.71 19.69
CA VAL A 230 -11.62 -2.97 19.26
C VAL A 230 -11.60 -4.09 20.30
N GLY A 231 -11.01 -3.92 21.44
CA GLY A 231 -10.79 -4.99 22.43
C GLY A 231 -9.58 -5.88 22.12
N LEU A 232 -9.23 -6.74 23.06
CA LEU A 232 -8.20 -7.76 22.86
C LEU A 232 -8.64 -8.85 21.88
N PRO A 233 -7.71 -9.58 21.25
CA PRO A 233 -8.07 -10.71 20.37
C PRO A 233 -8.94 -11.76 21.07
N GLU A 234 -8.74 -11.99 22.33
CA GLU A 234 -9.51 -12.94 23.16
C GLU A 234 -10.93 -12.43 23.46
N GLU A 235 -11.11 -11.13 23.50
CA GLU A 235 -12.40 -10.46 23.79
C GLU A 235 -13.26 -10.27 22.55
N ASN A 236 -12.61 -10.04 21.39
CA ASN A 236 -13.29 -9.76 20.12
C ASN A 236 -12.68 -10.53 18.94
N PRO A 237 -12.67 -11.88 18.97
CA PRO A 237 -12.04 -12.69 17.94
C PRO A 237 -12.64 -12.49 16.55
N SER A 238 -13.92 -12.15 16.44
CA SER A 238 -14.58 -11.88 15.16
C SER A 238 -14.02 -10.65 14.46
N PHE A 239 -13.76 -9.57 15.18
CA PHE A 239 -13.12 -8.38 14.62
C PHE A 239 -11.70 -8.72 14.12
N TRP A 240 -10.88 -9.38 14.96
CA TRP A 240 -9.52 -9.73 14.59
C TRP A 240 -9.45 -10.69 13.38
N ALA A 241 -10.46 -11.56 13.23
CA ALA A 241 -10.61 -12.36 12.02
C ALA A 241 -10.95 -11.48 10.80
N SER A 242 -11.79 -10.46 10.94
CA SER A 242 -12.23 -9.58 9.84
C SER A 242 -11.14 -8.68 9.27
N VAL A 243 -10.06 -8.44 10.03
CA VAL A 243 -8.87 -7.69 9.57
C VAL A 243 -7.74 -8.59 9.07
N SER A 244 -7.87 -9.92 9.20
CA SER A 244 -6.83 -10.91 8.88
C SER A 244 -7.01 -11.48 7.47
N PRO A 245 -6.11 -11.19 6.49
CA PRO A 245 -6.21 -11.69 5.11
C PRO A 245 -6.32 -13.20 4.99
N GLU A 246 -5.83 -13.97 5.95
CA GLU A 246 -5.89 -15.44 5.92
C GLU A 246 -7.32 -15.99 5.84
N ASN A 247 -8.31 -15.24 6.30
CA ASN A 247 -9.73 -15.64 6.23
C ASN A 247 -10.38 -15.33 4.88
N TYR A 248 -9.64 -14.70 3.96
CA TYR A 248 -10.13 -14.20 2.68
C TYR A 248 -9.38 -14.76 1.46
N TRP A 249 -8.59 -15.82 1.62
CA TRP A 249 -7.78 -16.38 0.52
C TRP A 249 -8.59 -16.72 -0.74
N SER A 250 -9.85 -17.13 -0.58
CA SER A 250 -10.75 -17.41 -1.72
C SER A 250 -10.92 -16.21 -2.66
N GLN A 251 -10.73 -14.97 -2.17
CA GLN A 251 -10.88 -13.73 -2.94
C GLN A 251 -9.64 -13.38 -3.78
N VAL A 252 -8.49 -14.00 -3.53
CA VAL A 252 -7.27 -13.75 -4.30
C VAL A 252 -7.51 -14.08 -5.77
N SER A 253 -7.21 -13.12 -6.65
CA SER A 253 -7.47 -13.22 -8.09
C SER A 253 -6.22 -13.12 -8.96
N ALA A 254 -5.06 -12.80 -8.38
CA ALA A 254 -3.79 -12.70 -9.08
C ALA A 254 -2.72 -13.59 -8.43
N PRO A 255 -1.77 -14.13 -9.19
CA PRO A 255 -0.72 -14.98 -8.67
C PRO A 255 0.14 -14.29 -7.61
N ILE A 256 0.58 -15.07 -6.62
CA ILE A 256 1.45 -14.58 -5.52
C ILE A 256 2.78 -15.36 -5.54
N MET A 257 3.89 -14.63 -5.39
CA MET A 257 5.20 -15.20 -5.09
C MET A 257 5.66 -14.72 -3.72
N ILE A 258 6.13 -15.66 -2.89
CA ILE A 258 6.69 -15.34 -1.56
C ILE A 258 8.17 -15.77 -1.53
N HIS A 259 9.04 -14.84 -1.11
CA HIS A 259 10.45 -15.09 -0.78
C HIS A 259 10.65 -14.93 0.72
N HIS A 260 11.27 -15.93 1.39
CA HIS A 260 11.46 -15.87 2.84
C HIS A 260 12.75 -16.57 3.28
N GLY A 261 13.49 -15.95 4.19
CA GLY A 261 14.65 -16.56 4.85
C GLY A 261 14.22 -17.46 6.02
N ASP A 262 14.82 -18.63 6.18
CA ASP A 262 14.46 -19.55 7.27
C ASP A 262 15.01 -19.13 8.64
N LYS A 263 15.90 -18.14 8.67
CA LYS A 263 16.46 -17.52 9.89
C LYS A 263 15.93 -16.10 10.12
N ASP A 264 14.77 -15.78 9.55
CA ASP A 264 14.14 -14.47 9.74
C ASP A 264 13.62 -14.31 11.18
N GLU A 265 14.26 -13.41 11.94
CA GLU A 265 13.92 -13.11 13.33
C GLU A 265 12.80 -12.06 13.43
N SER A 266 12.65 -11.22 12.41
CA SER A 266 11.63 -10.18 12.36
C SER A 266 10.26 -10.75 12.02
N CYS A 267 10.17 -11.48 10.90
CA CYS A 267 8.97 -12.17 10.45
C CYS A 267 9.23 -13.68 10.45
N PRO A 268 8.85 -14.44 11.49
CA PRO A 268 9.15 -15.85 11.56
C PRO A 268 8.63 -16.61 10.34
N ILE A 269 9.45 -17.53 9.77
CA ILE A 269 9.13 -18.30 8.56
C ILE A 269 7.79 -19.07 8.68
N ARG A 270 7.34 -19.40 9.91
CA ARG A 270 6.04 -20.06 10.13
C ARG A 270 4.87 -19.23 9.57
N TRP A 271 4.97 -17.89 9.58
CA TRP A 271 3.94 -17.03 9.02
C TRP A 271 3.80 -17.18 7.50
N ALA A 272 4.93 -17.19 6.78
CA ALA A 272 4.92 -17.44 5.35
C ALA A 272 4.48 -18.86 4.99
N ARG A 273 4.81 -19.86 5.83
CA ARG A 273 4.33 -21.24 5.67
C ARG A 273 2.81 -21.35 5.85
N ALA A 274 2.25 -20.67 6.87
CA ALA A 274 0.81 -20.62 7.11
C ALA A 274 0.08 -19.95 5.93
N ALA A 275 0.58 -18.78 5.46
CA ALA A 275 0.03 -18.12 4.29
C ALA A 275 0.10 -19.01 3.04
N ALA A 276 1.23 -19.70 2.81
CA ALA A 276 1.37 -20.60 1.67
C ALA A 276 0.40 -21.78 1.75
N GLN A 277 0.21 -22.37 2.94
CA GLN A 277 -0.75 -23.45 3.17
C GLN A 277 -2.18 -22.97 2.89
N GLY A 278 -2.57 -21.80 3.41
CA GLY A 278 -3.90 -21.23 3.20
C GLY A 278 -4.19 -20.90 1.73
N LEU A 279 -3.23 -20.29 1.03
CA LEU A 279 -3.34 -19.99 -0.40
C LEU A 279 -3.48 -21.26 -1.25
N ASN A 280 -2.65 -22.29 -0.99
CA ASN A 280 -2.76 -23.60 -1.67
C ASN A 280 -4.09 -24.28 -1.36
N GLY A 281 -4.55 -24.26 -0.09
CA GLY A 281 -5.84 -24.81 0.31
C GLY A 281 -7.04 -24.11 -0.37
N ALA A 282 -6.88 -22.84 -0.71
CA ALA A 282 -7.86 -22.05 -1.46
C ALA A 282 -7.69 -22.19 -3.00
N GLY A 283 -6.79 -23.06 -3.48
CA GLY A 283 -6.55 -23.28 -4.91
C GLY A 283 -5.93 -22.08 -5.64
N LYS A 284 -5.14 -21.25 -4.94
CA LYS A 284 -4.56 -20.03 -5.53
C LYS A 284 -3.17 -20.31 -6.12
N GLU A 285 -2.85 -19.60 -7.22
CA GLU A 285 -1.53 -19.71 -7.85
C GLU A 285 -0.46 -19.09 -6.93
N LEU A 286 0.43 -19.93 -6.41
CA LEU A 286 1.47 -19.57 -5.47
C LEU A 286 2.83 -20.12 -5.89
N SER A 287 3.87 -19.27 -5.80
CA SER A 287 5.28 -19.68 -5.82
C SER A 287 5.91 -19.34 -4.47
N PHE A 288 6.35 -20.34 -3.70
CA PHE A 288 6.97 -20.11 -2.39
C PHE A 288 8.42 -20.54 -2.38
N HIS A 289 9.34 -19.61 -2.08
CA HIS A 289 10.78 -19.84 -2.06
C HIS A 289 11.39 -19.56 -0.68
N ILE A 290 11.97 -20.60 -0.10
CA ILE A 290 12.68 -20.53 1.18
C ILE A 290 14.19 -20.43 0.89
N TYR A 291 14.86 -19.49 1.56
CA TYR A 291 16.30 -19.25 1.48
C TYR A 291 16.96 -19.70 2.77
N ARG A 292 17.69 -20.83 2.70
CA ARG A 292 18.34 -21.44 3.87
C ARG A 292 19.46 -20.54 4.42
N GLY A 293 19.48 -20.37 5.74
CA GLY A 293 20.46 -19.55 6.44
C GLY A 293 20.24 -18.04 6.33
N GLU A 294 19.24 -17.61 5.55
CA GLU A 294 18.98 -16.19 5.33
C GLU A 294 18.03 -15.60 6.37
N GLY A 295 18.32 -14.37 6.78
CA GLY A 295 17.48 -13.57 7.65
C GLY A 295 16.48 -12.71 6.86
N HIS A 296 15.94 -11.69 7.53
CA HIS A 296 14.88 -10.81 7.02
C HIS A 296 15.20 -10.11 5.68
N ASN A 297 16.46 -9.77 5.45
CA ASN A 297 16.88 -9.00 4.28
C ASN A 297 17.33 -9.83 3.08
N LEU A 298 17.41 -11.16 3.21
CA LEU A 298 17.86 -12.06 2.14
C LEU A 298 19.19 -11.59 1.52
N MET A 299 20.25 -11.40 2.32
CA MET A 299 21.47 -10.76 1.86
C MET A 299 22.17 -11.49 0.71
N ALA A 300 22.51 -12.77 0.90
CA ALA A 300 23.16 -13.58 -0.14
C ALA A 300 22.15 -14.11 -1.19
N GLY A 301 20.92 -14.41 -0.76
CA GLY A 301 19.85 -14.92 -1.62
C GLY A 301 19.16 -13.86 -2.48
N TRP A 302 19.39 -12.57 -2.22
CA TRP A 302 18.65 -11.47 -2.82
C TRP A 302 18.70 -11.46 -4.35
N GLY A 303 19.87 -11.60 -4.96
CA GLY A 303 20.01 -11.61 -6.42
C GLY A 303 19.19 -12.72 -7.08
N LYS A 304 19.20 -13.92 -6.49
CA LYS A 304 18.39 -15.06 -6.95
C LYS A 304 16.91 -14.80 -6.77
N ALA A 305 16.51 -14.17 -5.67
CA ALA A 305 15.12 -13.80 -5.42
C ALA A 305 14.62 -12.78 -6.44
N MET A 306 15.41 -11.75 -6.75
CA MET A 306 15.06 -10.74 -7.76
C MET A 306 14.96 -11.31 -9.18
N ALA A 307 15.87 -12.22 -9.57
CA ALA A 307 15.77 -12.90 -10.87
C ALA A 307 14.45 -13.69 -10.98
N ARG A 308 14.13 -14.50 -9.96
CA ARG A 308 12.85 -15.25 -9.90
C ARG A 308 11.64 -14.34 -9.94
N SER A 309 11.71 -13.19 -9.27
CA SER A 309 10.62 -12.18 -9.26
C SER A 309 10.35 -11.64 -10.66
N ILE A 310 11.40 -11.28 -11.41
CA ILE A 310 11.26 -10.79 -12.79
C ILE A 310 10.67 -11.86 -13.70
N ASP A 311 11.19 -13.09 -13.63
CA ASP A 311 10.68 -14.21 -14.42
C ASP A 311 9.20 -14.51 -14.10
N PHE A 312 8.83 -14.46 -12.82
CA PHE A 312 7.46 -14.67 -12.38
C PHE A 312 6.51 -13.60 -12.94
N MET A 313 6.86 -12.33 -12.76
CA MET A 313 6.07 -11.22 -13.32
C MET A 313 5.95 -11.33 -14.85
N GLY A 314 7.05 -11.64 -15.55
CA GLY A 314 7.09 -11.79 -17.00
C GLY A 314 6.15 -12.90 -17.50
N ARG A 315 6.16 -14.08 -16.88
CA ARG A 315 5.24 -15.19 -17.25
C ARG A 315 3.77 -14.82 -17.05
N ASN A 316 3.45 -14.08 -15.99
CA ASN A 316 2.07 -13.68 -15.71
C ASN A 316 1.56 -12.62 -16.70
N TRP A 317 2.45 -11.76 -17.21
CA TRP A 317 2.06 -10.82 -18.29
C TRP A 317 1.79 -11.50 -19.63
N GLN A 318 2.55 -12.52 -19.98
CA GLN A 318 2.33 -13.29 -21.21
C GLN A 318 0.98 -14.04 -21.20
N ARG A 319 0.57 -14.58 -20.04
CA ARG A 319 -0.73 -15.24 -19.86
C ARG A 319 -1.93 -14.29 -19.92
N SER A 320 -1.70 -13.01 -19.70
CA SER A 320 -2.75 -11.97 -19.71
C SER A 320 -2.94 -11.33 -21.09
N GLU A 321 -2.12 -11.71 -22.07
CA GLU A 321 -2.31 -11.33 -23.48
C GLU A 321 -3.32 -12.30 -24.11
N PRO A 322 -4.37 -11.79 -24.81
CA PRO A 322 -5.40 -12.61 -25.42
C PRO A 322 -4.86 -13.48 -26.55
#